data_17bf902a03b8f6e092f6e37626171132
#
_entry.id   17bf902a03b8f6e092f6e37626171132
#
_cell.length_a   1.000
_cell.length_b   1.000
_cell.length_c   1.000
_cell.angle_alpha   90.00
_cell.angle_beta   90.00
_cell.angle_gamma   90.00
#
_symmetry.space_group_name_H-M   'P 1'
#
loop_
_entity.id
_entity.type
_entity.pdbx_description
1 polymer ?
#
loop_
_entity_poly.entity_id
_entity_poly.type
_entity_poly.pdbx_seq_one_letter_code
_entity_poly.pdbx_strand_id
1 'polypeptide(L)'
;YDNKYLITATVRTDGSSRFPVNGRYGTFPAVGVGWAMHEENWLKNVGWLNQLKLRSSYGVVGSDAGIPNNIQTAYVNRVNGVFGRDPASVTTSEVLDMVIDYGLHWEEARQFDLGLDFRALNNRLTLEFDYYIKTTANILTNITLPGISGSTYSPLSNIAKARNTGIEFNIGWRENRGDFSYDLSLIGTTLKNKVVSVNQNLPPLENGANVTKVGYPIGGFWGYEVLGIYQNKQIIEETAS
;
A
#
# COMPACT_ATOMS: atom_id res chain seq x y z
N TYR A 1 31.24 8.02 10.04
CA TYR A 1 32.61 8.48 9.85
C TYR A 1 32.67 9.98 10.04
N ASP A 2 33.57 10.48 10.92
CA ASP A 2 33.86 11.91 11.19
C ASP A 2 32.60 12.76 11.52
N ASN A 3 31.58 12.17 12.11
CA ASN A 3 30.26 12.75 12.35
C ASN A 3 29.59 13.40 11.12
N LYS A 4 30.17 13.22 9.93
CA LYS A 4 29.67 13.75 8.66
C LYS A 4 28.87 12.74 7.86
N TYR A 5 29.37 11.51 7.81
CA TYR A 5 28.81 10.44 7.00
C TYR A 5 28.27 9.34 7.91
N LEU A 6 26.99 9.07 7.79
CA LEU A 6 26.29 8.06 8.57
C LEU A 6 25.83 6.95 7.61
N ILE A 7 26.06 5.72 8.00
CA ILE A 7 25.59 4.54 7.26
C ILE A 7 24.95 3.58 8.27
N THR A 8 23.78 3.11 7.95
CA THR A 8 23.07 2.07 8.71
C THR A 8 22.65 0.98 7.74
N ALA A 9 22.90 -0.28 8.10
CA ALA A 9 22.41 -1.43 7.35
C ALA A 9 21.80 -2.42 8.34
N THR A 10 20.64 -2.95 7.99
CA THR A 10 19.94 -3.96 8.78
C THR A 10 19.42 -5.06 7.88
N VAL A 11 19.42 -6.27 8.39
CA VAL A 11 18.77 -7.43 7.76
C VAL A 11 17.96 -8.14 8.84
N ARG A 12 16.69 -8.37 8.55
CA ARG A 12 15.78 -9.08 9.44
C ARG A 12 15.17 -10.26 8.70
N THR A 13 15.09 -11.41 9.36
CA THR A 13 14.38 -12.58 8.85
C THR A 13 13.27 -12.92 9.82
N ASP A 14 12.04 -12.99 9.30
CA ASP A 14 10.85 -13.32 10.06
C ASP A 14 10.20 -14.59 9.55
N GLY A 15 9.53 -15.31 10.44
CA GLY A 15 8.76 -16.51 10.13
C GLY A 15 7.33 -16.38 10.61
N SER A 16 6.36 -16.78 9.78
CA SER A 16 4.95 -16.85 10.15
C SER A 16 4.36 -18.22 9.82
N SER A 17 3.71 -18.83 10.81
CA SER A 17 3.02 -20.12 10.65
C SER A 17 1.73 -20.02 9.82
N ARG A 18 1.28 -18.80 9.50
CA ARG A 18 0.12 -18.57 8.63
C ARG A 18 0.40 -18.96 7.19
N PHE A 19 1.66 -18.88 6.76
CA PHE A 19 2.06 -19.26 5.41
C PHE A 19 2.30 -20.76 5.24
N PRO A 20 2.10 -21.28 4.03
CA PRO A 20 2.60 -22.61 3.66
C PRO A 20 4.11 -22.73 3.89
N VAL A 21 4.61 -23.96 3.99
CA VAL A 21 6.02 -24.23 4.33
C VAL A 21 7.00 -23.44 3.46
N ASN A 22 6.73 -23.36 2.16
CA ASN A 22 7.61 -22.70 1.19
C ASN A 22 7.59 -21.16 1.25
N GLY A 23 6.55 -20.54 1.82
CA GLY A 23 6.41 -19.09 1.97
C GLY A 23 6.63 -18.57 3.39
N ARG A 24 6.95 -19.45 4.33
CA ARG A 24 6.94 -19.17 5.77
C ARG A 24 7.95 -18.11 6.20
N TYR A 25 9.12 -18.08 5.61
CA TYR A 25 10.19 -17.17 5.98
C TYR A 25 10.37 -16.06 4.95
N GLY A 26 10.49 -14.80 5.43
CA GLY A 26 10.81 -13.63 4.64
C GLY A 26 12.05 -12.94 5.16
N THR A 27 12.89 -12.40 4.26
CA THR A 27 14.10 -11.65 4.63
C THR A 27 13.98 -10.23 4.12
N PHE A 28 14.16 -9.27 5.02
CA PHE A 28 13.86 -7.85 4.81
C PHE A 28 15.09 -7.00 5.09
N PRO A 29 15.88 -6.65 4.05
CA PRO A 29 17.02 -5.78 4.18
C PRO A 29 16.60 -4.30 4.20
N ALA A 30 17.38 -3.48 4.89
CA ALA A 30 17.28 -2.02 4.81
C ALA A 30 18.67 -1.38 4.91
N VAL A 31 18.85 -0.29 4.18
CA VAL A 31 20.06 0.53 4.19
C VAL A 31 19.68 2.00 4.25
N GLY A 32 20.40 2.78 5.06
CA GLY A 32 20.24 4.21 5.16
C GLY A 32 21.59 4.89 5.13
N VAL A 33 21.65 6.04 4.47
CA VAL A 33 22.83 6.92 4.43
C VAL A 33 22.43 8.32 4.84
N GLY A 34 23.31 9.00 5.54
CA GLY A 34 23.13 10.39 5.95
C GLY A 34 24.42 11.17 5.75
N TRP A 35 24.28 12.40 5.27
CA TRP A 35 25.37 13.33 5.11
C TRP A 35 25.09 14.62 5.90
N ALA A 36 25.85 14.84 6.98
CA ALA A 36 25.79 16.05 7.78
C ALA A 36 26.60 17.17 7.09
N MET A 37 25.99 17.80 6.09
CA MET A 37 26.64 18.78 5.23
C MET A 37 27.15 20.01 6.02
N HIS A 38 26.48 20.38 7.11
CA HIS A 38 26.87 21.49 7.98
C HIS A 38 28.22 21.27 8.68
N GLU A 39 28.69 20.03 8.80
CA GLU A 39 30.02 19.69 9.36
C GLU A 39 31.15 19.79 8.32
N GLU A 40 30.83 20.06 7.05
CA GLU A 40 31.82 20.24 6.02
C GLU A 40 32.57 21.58 6.18
N ASN A 41 33.87 21.61 5.86
CA ASN A 41 34.73 22.79 6.05
C ASN A 41 34.18 24.04 5.36
N TRP A 42 33.47 23.92 4.28
CA TRP A 42 32.88 25.01 3.52
C TRP A 42 31.52 25.52 4.07
N LEU A 43 30.85 24.76 4.96
CA LEU A 43 29.60 25.17 5.64
C LEU A 43 29.81 25.42 7.15
N LYS A 44 30.83 24.85 7.76
CA LYS A 44 31.04 24.86 9.22
C LYS A 44 31.10 26.24 9.82
N ASN A 45 31.54 27.24 9.06
CA ASN A 45 31.72 28.64 9.54
C ASN A 45 30.53 29.54 9.16
N VAL A 46 29.42 28.97 8.63
CA VAL A 46 28.22 29.73 8.27
C VAL A 46 27.39 29.97 9.53
N GLY A 47 27.49 31.13 10.14
CA GLY A 47 26.98 31.43 11.48
C GLY A 47 25.44 31.34 11.63
N TRP A 48 24.69 31.44 10.55
CA TRP A 48 23.23 31.31 10.60
C TRP A 48 22.74 29.87 10.40
N LEU A 49 23.58 28.96 9.88
CA LEU A 49 23.26 27.58 9.60
C LEU A 49 23.60 26.70 10.82
N ASN A 50 22.57 26.09 11.42
CA ASN A 50 22.78 25.22 12.58
C ASN A 50 22.84 23.75 12.18
N GLN A 51 22.05 23.34 11.18
CA GLN A 51 22.02 21.98 10.67
C GLN A 51 21.62 21.96 9.21
N LEU A 52 22.35 21.18 8.43
CA LEU A 52 21.96 20.77 7.09
C LEU A 52 22.36 19.32 6.91
N LYS A 53 21.38 18.43 6.82
CA LYS A 53 21.61 17.00 6.69
C LYS A 53 20.76 16.45 5.54
N LEU A 54 21.42 15.82 4.59
CA LEU A 54 20.80 15.03 3.55
C LEU A 54 20.75 13.58 4.00
N ARG A 55 19.61 12.92 3.82
CA ARG A 55 19.41 11.51 4.15
C ARG A 55 18.73 10.78 3.03
N SER A 56 19.11 9.54 2.82
CA SER A 56 18.43 8.65 1.89
C SER A 56 18.36 7.24 2.47
N SER A 57 17.29 6.56 2.26
CA SER A 57 17.12 5.18 2.69
C SER A 57 16.38 4.35 1.68
N TYR A 58 16.66 3.06 1.71
CA TYR A 58 15.90 2.05 1.01
C TYR A 58 15.70 0.86 1.94
N GLY A 59 14.47 0.39 2.05
CA GLY A 59 14.15 -0.74 2.91
C GLY A 59 13.00 -1.58 2.37
N VAL A 60 12.98 -2.82 2.82
CA VAL A 60 11.91 -3.78 2.57
C VAL A 60 11.30 -4.19 3.89
N VAL A 61 9.98 -4.20 3.97
CA VAL A 61 9.22 -4.65 5.14
C VAL A 61 8.19 -5.68 4.68
N GLY A 62 8.16 -6.82 5.37
CA GLY A 62 7.15 -7.86 5.16
C GLY A 62 5.92 -7.67 6.02
N SER A 63 4.77 -8.11 5.52
CA SER A 63 3.52 -8.16 6.26
C SER A 63 2.79 -9.48 6.01
N ASP A 64 2.22 -10.06 7.06
CA ASP A 64 1.31 -11.21 7.05
C ASP A 64 -0.09 -10.85 7.55
N ALA A 65 -0.38 -9.56 7.72
CA ALA A 65 -1.58 -9.06 8.38
C ALA A 65 -2.89 -9.43 7.65
N GLY A 66 -2.83 -9.61 6.32
CA GLY A 66 -4.00 -9.98 5.52
C GLY A 66 -4.36 -11.46 5.53
N ILE A 67 -3.60 -12.31 6.23
CA ILE A 67 -3.78 -13.77 6.19
C ILE A 67 -4.57 -14.26 7.40
N PRO A 68 -5.73 -14.91 7.19
CA PRO A 68 -6.45 -15.58 8.26
C PRO A 68 -5.63 -16.73 8.86
N ASN A 69 -5.79 -16.97 10.18
CA ASN A 69 -5.05 -18.04 10.88
C ASN A 69 -5.38 -19.45 10.36
N ASN A 70 -6.51 -19.62 9.71
CA ASN A 70 -7.05 -20.90 9.24
C ASN A 70 -6.94 -21.11 7.73
N ILE A 71 -6.19 -20.27 7.02
CA ILE A 71 -6.13 -20.31 5.54
C ILE A 71 -5.57 -21.62 4.98
N GLN A 72 -4.84 -22.40 5.79
CA GLN A 72 -4.29 -23.70 5.39
C GLN A 72 -5.28 -24.86 5.61
N THR A 73 -6.48 -24.58 6.09
CA THR A 73 -7.50 -25.60 6.36
C THR A 73 -8.52 -25.62 5.23
N ALA A 74 -8.59 -26.72 4.52
CA ALA A 74 -9.67 -26.93 3.56
C ALA A 74 -11.00 -27.11 4.30
N TYR A 75 -12.02 -26.38 3.88
CA TYR A 75 -13.37 -26.53 4.40
C TYR A 75 -14.17 -27.41 3.46
N VAL A 76 -14.87 -28.38 4.04
CA VAL A 76 -15.86 -29.19 3.35
C VAL A 76 -17.23 -28.73 3.81
N ASN A 77 -18.01 -28.19 2.93
CA ASN A 77 -19.40 -27.84 3.22
C ASN A 77 -20.31 -28.97 2.81
N ARG A 78 -21.35 -29.20 3.63
CA ARG A 78 -22.43 -30.12 3.31
C ARG A 78 -23.50 -29.34 2.57
N VAL A 79 -23.75 -29.75 1.35
CA VAL A 79 -24.80 -29.19 0.49
C VAL A 79 -25.88 -30.27 0.21
N ASN A 80 -27.12 -29.86 0.22
CA ASN A 80 -28.21 -30.74 -0.13
C ASN A 80 -28.45 -30.65 -1.63
N GLY A 81 -28.39 -31.78 -2.30
CA GLY A 81 -28.71 -31.92 -3.73
C GLY A 81 -29.87 -32.89 -3.96
N VAL A 82 -30.66 -32.64 -4.99
CA VAL A 82 -31.69 -33.59 -5.45
C VAL A 82 -31.13 -34.35 -6.62
N PHE A 83 -30.97 -35.67 -6.45
CA PHE A 83 -30.52 -36.55 -7.52
C PHE A 83 -31.72 -37.40 -7.99
N GLY A 84 -32.07 -37.30 -9.27
CA GLY A 84 -33.17 -38.00 -9.89
C GLY A 84 -34.42 -37.14 -10.08
N ARG A 85 -35.57 -37.83 -10.38
CA ARG A 85 -36.82 -37.15 -10.67
C ARG A 85 -37.75 -36.99 -9.45
N ASP A 86 -37.39 -37.58 -8.33
CA ASP A 86 -38.18 -37.45 -7.10
C ASP A 86 -37.66 -36.24 -6.27
N PRO A 87 -38.48 -35.17 -6.17
CA PRO A 87 -38.10 -33.96 -5.38
C PRO A 87 -38.00 -34.25 -3.88
N ALA A 88 -38.47 -35.38 -3.38
CA ALA A 88 -38.33 -35.79 -2.00
C ALA A 88 -36.98 -36.49 -1.71
N SER A 89 -36.21 -36.87 -2.74
CA SER A 89 -34.91 -37.51 -2.57
C SER A 89 -33.81 -36.46 -2.41
N VAL A 90 -33.73 -35.83 -1.23
CA VAL A 90 -32.64 -34.93 -0.87
C VAL A 90 -31.46 -35.76 -0.38
N THR A 91 -30.36 -35.68 -1.09
CA THR A 91 -29.10 -36.32 -0.70
C THR A 91 -28.09 -35.27 -0.23
N THR A 92 -27.48 -35.49 0.93
CA THR A 92 -26.42 -34.64 1.42
C THR A 92 -25.10 -35.00 0.72
N SER A 93 -24.52 -34.03 0.06
CA SER A 93 -23.19 -34.11 -0.58
C SER A 93 -22.19 -33.26 0.14
N GLU A 94 -20.94 -33.65 0.09
CA GLU A 94 -19.84 -32.84 0.60
C GLU A 94 -19.12 -32.18 -0.57
N VAL A 95 -18.94 -30.86 -0.48
CA VAL A 95 -18.27 -30.05 -1.50
C VAL A 95 -17.07 -29.39 -0.87
N LEU A 96 -15.92 -29.46 -1.55
CA LEU A 96 -14.73 -28.69 -1.15
C LEU A 96 -15.03 -27.22 -1.42
N ASP A 97 -15.21 -26.44 -0.35
CA ASP A 97 -15.70 -25.06 -0.46
C ASP A 97 -14.56 -24.03 -0.49
N MET A 98 -13.35 -24.42 -0.15
CA MET A 98 -12.20 -23.54 -0.10
C MET A 98 -11.05 -24.05 -0.96
N VAL A 99 -10.62 -23.24 -1.93
CA VAL A 99 -9.39 -23.45 -2.69
C VAL A 99 -8.24 -22.76 -1.97
N ILE A 100 -7.18 -23.49 -1.70
CA ILE A 100 -5.98 -22.96 -1.02
C ILE A 100 -4.92 -22.66 -2.06
N ASP A 101 -4.35 -21.46 -2.00
CA ASP A 101 -3.15 -21.11 -2.75
C ASP A 101 -1.91 -21.50 -1.92
N TYR A 102 -1.25 -22.60 -2.31
CA TYR A 102 -0.02 -23.04 -1.67
C TYR A 102 1.21 -22.17 -1.99
N GLY A 103 1.07 -21.21 -2.89
CA GLY A 103 2.08 -20.23 -3.25
C GLY A 103 2.06 -18.95 -2.38
N LEU A 104 1.18 -18.88 -1.38
CA LEU A 104 1.08 -17.73 -0.50
C LEU A 104 2.42 -17.43 0.20
N HIS A 105 2.79 -16.14 0.14
CA HIS A 105 4.01 -15.62 0.74
C HIS A 105 3.81 -14.19 1.22
N TRP A 106 4.86 -13.61 1.83
CA TRP A 106 4.84 -12.30 2.42
C TRP A 106 4.44 -11.20 1.43
N GLU A 107 3.57 -10.33 1.86
CA GLU A 107 3.37 -9.03 1.23
C GLU A 107 4.58 -8.15 1.54
N GLU A 108 5.19 -7.53 0.52
CA GLU A 108 6.41 -6.76 0.65
C GLU A 108 6.17 -5.28 0.35
N ALA A 109 6.45 -4.42 1.32
CA ALA A 109 6.54 -2.98 1.11
C ALA A 109 8.01 -2.59 0.91
N ARG A 110 8.36 -2.12 -0.30
CA ARG A 110 9.67 -1.61 -0.69
C ARG A 110 9.59 -0.11 -0.74
N GLN A 111 10.37 0.57 0.10
CA GLN A 111 10.33 2.01 0.23
C GLN A 111 11.70 2.63 -0.01
N PHE A 112 11.71 3.66 -0.83
CA PHE A 112 12.83 4.58 -1.01
C PHE A 112 12.43 5.93 -0.46
N ASP A 113 13.31 6.54 0.34
CA ASP A 113 13.15 7.86 0.93
C ASP A 113 14.36 8.73 0.62
N LEU A 114 14.10 10.00 0.34
CA LEU A 114 15.09 11.07 0.24
C LEU A 114 14.63 12.23 1.11
N GLY A 115 15.40 12.56 2.13
CA GLY A 115 15.03 13.57 3.12
C GLY A 115 16.10 14.64 3.31
N LEU A 116 15.65 15.83 3.67
CA LEU A 116 16.47 16.98 4.01
C LEU A 116 16.04 17.52 5.36
N ASP A 117 16.99 17.57 6.31
CA ASP A 117 16.81 18.20 7.61
C ASP A 117 17.61 19.50 7.63
N PHE A 118 16.91 20.61 7.87
CA PHE A 118 17.51 21.93 7.89
C PHE A 118 17.13 22.68 9.17
N ARG A 119 18.12 23.30 9.83
CA ARG A 119 17.91 24.20 10.97
C ARG A 119 18.79 25.43 10.82
N ALA A 120 18.21 26.59 11.10
CA ALA A 120 18.88 27.87 10.93
C ALA A 120 18.47 28.88 11.99
N LEU A 121 19.19 30.02 12.02
CA LEU A 121 18.89 31.18 12.85
C LEU A 121 18.82 30.83 14.36
N ASN A 122 19.84 30.14 14.86
CA ASN A 122 19.88 29.63 16.24
C ASN A 122 18.71 28.67 16.54
N ASN A 123 18.45 27.77 15.62
CA ASN A 123 17.33 26.78 15.68
C ASN A 123 15.93 27.42 15.75
N ARG A 124 15.76 28.68 15.36
CA ARG A 124 14.44 29.29 15.24
C ARG A 124 13.67 28.74 14.04
N LEU A 125 14.34 28.58 12.90
CA LEU A 125 13.78 27.99 11.70
C LEU A 125 14.17 26.53 11.61
N THR A 126 13.18 25.65 11.48
CA THR A 126 13.35 24.23 11.22
C THR A 126 12.57 23.85 9.96
N LEU A 127 13.19 23.03 9.11
CA LEU A 127 12.55 22.46 7.93
C LEU A 127 12.93 21.00 7.84
N GLU A 128 11.93 20.14 7.73
CA GLU A 128 12.07 18.73 7.39
C GLU A 128 11.31 18.52 6.09
N PHE A 129 11.97 17.92 5.13
CA PHE A 129 11.37 17.65 3.81
C PHE A 129 11.71 16.22 3.40
N ASP A 130 10.70 15.47 3.00
CA ASP A 130 10.82 14.09 2.58
C ASP A 130 10.10 13.84 1.27
N TYR A 131 10.78 13.16 0.36
CA TYR A 131 10.21 12.56 -0.84
C TYR A 131 10.30 11.06 -0.72
N TYR A 132 9.18 10.36 -0.90
CA TYR A 132 9.15 8.91 -0.81
C TYR A 132 8.48 8.23 -2.01
N ILE A 133 8.95 7.01 -2.28
CA ILE A 133 8.33 6.06 -3.19
C ILE A 133 8.18 4.75 -2.44
N LYS A 134 6.95 4.38 -2.13
CA LYS A 134 6.60 3.11 -1.50
C LYS A 134 5.88 2.21 -2.51
N THR A 135 6.44 1.06 -2.80
CA THR A 135 5.82 0.05 -3.66
C THR A 135 5.48 -1.17 -2.82
N THR A 136 4.19 -1.45 -2.66
CA THR A 136 3.71 -2.70 -2.04
C THR A 136 3.52 -3.73 -3.14
N ALA A 137 4.29 -4.79 -3.08
CA ALA A 137 4.23 -5.92 -4.00
C ALA A 137 3.61 -7.14 -3.31
N ASN A 138 3.14 -8.08 -4.08
CA ASN A 138 2.55 -9.32 -3.59
C ASN A 138 1.34 -9.07 -2.67
N ILE A 139 0.57 -8.03 -2.96
CA ILE A 139 -0.61 -7.67 -2.16
C ILE A 139 -1.59 -8.83 -2.20
N LEU A 140 -1.99 -9.25 -1.01
CA LEU A 140 -2.96 -10.30 -0.80
C LEU A 140 -4.37 -9.79 -1.14
N THR A 141 -5.03 -10.46 -2.06
CA THR A 141 -6.42 -10.16 -2.41
C THR A 141 -7.16 -11.42 -2.81
N ASN A 142 -8.46 -11.41 -2.64
CA ASN A 142 -9.31 -12.52 -3.02
C ASN A 142 -9.48 -12.57 -4.54
N ILE A 143 -9.36 -13.77 -5.10
CA ILE A 143 -9.61 -14.03 -6.52
C ILE A 143 -11.06 -14.44 -6.70
N THR A 144 -11.81 -13.69 -7.52
CA THR A 144 -13.15 -14.12 -7.91
C THR A 144 -13.04 -15.31 -8.85
N LEU A 145 -13.56 -16.45 -8.42
CA LEU A 145 -13.61 -17.66 -9.23
C LEU A 145 -14.86 -17.65 -10.13
N PRO A 146 -14.79 -18.20 -11.36
CA PRO A 146 -15.97 -18.43 -12.18
C PRO A 146 -16.98 -19.32 -11.44
N GLY A 147 -18.29 -19.04 -11.56
CA GLY A 147 -19.33 -19.80 -10.88
C GLY A 147 -19.33 -21.31 -11.19
N ILE A 148 -18.78 -21.71 -12.36
CA ILE A 148 -18.59 -23.12 -12.73
C ILE A 148 -17.63 -23.89 -11.81
N SER A 149 -16.78 -23.18 -11.03
CA SER A 149 -15.89 -23.82 -10.06
C SER A 149 -16.64 -24.47 -8.89
N GLY A 150 -17.90 -24.08 -8.67
CA GLY A 150 -18.71 -24.54 -7.54
C GLY A 150 -18.25 -24.06 -6.16
N SER A 151 -17.16 -23.29 -6.09
CA SER A 151 -16.67 -22.74 -4.83
C SER A 151 -17.40 -21.45 -4.47
N THR A 152 -17.84 -21.33 -3.24
CA THR A 152 -18.44 -20.10 -2.70
C THR A 152 -17.39 -19.17 -2.10
N TYR A 153 -16.18 -19.65 -1.85
CA TYR A 153 -15.07 -18.86 -1.33
C TYR A 153 -14.09 -18.45 -2.41
N SER A 154 -13.70 -17.20 -2.33
CA SER A 154 -12.64 -16.63 -3.16
C SER A 154 -11.29 -16.91 -2.52
N PRO A 155 -10.37 -17.65 -3.18
CA PRO A 155 -9.06 -17.90 -2.62
C PRO A 155 -8.25 -16.61 -2.47
N LEU A 156 -7.50 -16.50 -1.40
CA LEU A 156 -6.54 -15.43 -1.18
C LEU A 156 -5.25 -15.75 -1.94
N SER A 157 -4.71 -14.76 -2.66
CA SER A 157 -3.46 -14.92 -3.42
C SER A 157 -2.67 -13.61 -3.52
N ASN A 158 -1.36 -13.72 -3.75
CA ASN A 158 -0.44 -12.60 -3.90
C ASN A 158 -0.43 -12.10 -5.35
N ILE A 159 -1.42 -11.31 -5.76
CA ILE A 159 -1.64 -10.97 -7.18
C ILE A 159 -1.57 -9.49 -7.54
N ALA A 160 -1.49 -8.61 -6.57
CA ALA A 160 -1.55 -7.19 -6.84
C ALA A 160 -0.27 -6.46 -6.43
N LYS A 161 -0.04 -5.30 -7.05
CA LYS A 161 1.06 -4.40 -6.76
C LYS A 161 0.58 -2.96 -6.87
N ALA A 162 0.86 -2.16 -5.85
CA ALA A 162 0.50 -0.76 -5.81
C ALA A 162 1.71 0.11 -5.46
N ARG A 163 1.68 1.37 -5.90
CA ARG A 163 2.72 2.35 -5.62
C ARG A 163 2.12 3.61 -5.02
N ASN A 164 2.72 4.06 -3.95
CA ASN A 164 2.47 5.35 -3.32
C ASN A 164 3.70 6.22 -3.52
N THR A 165 3.51 7.45 -3.97
CA THR A 165 4.57 8.45 -4.10
C THR A 165 4.06 9.73 -3.47
N GLY A 166 4.89 10.39 -2.68
CA GLY A 166 4.48 11.59 -2.00
C GLY A 166 5.63 12.44 -1.54
N ILE A 167 5.25 13.62 -1.06
CA ILE A 167 6.12 14.59 -0.42
C ILE A 167 5.52 14.89 0.95
N GLU A 168 6.35 14.94 1.95
CA GLU A 168 6.02 15.38 3.30
C GLU A 168 6.94 16.52 3.70
N PHE A 169 6.41 17.53 4.37
CA PHE A 169 7.22 18.61 4.90
C PHE A 169 6.67 19.09 6.23
N ASN A 170 7.60 19.56 7.06
CA ASN A 170 7.33 20.20 8.34
C ASN A 170 8.21 21.44 8.42
N ILE A 171 7.59 22.62 8.54
CA ILE A 171 8.27 23.90 8.68
C ILE A 171 7.91 24.43 10.06
N GLY A 172 8.91 24.68 10.90
CA GLY A 172 8.75 25.21 12.24
C GLY A 172 9.45 26.57 12.39
N TRP A 173 8.81 27.46 13.11
CA TRP A 173 9.40 28.71 13.56
C TRP A 173 9.19 28.86 15.04
N ARG A 174 10.30 29.04 15.78
CA ARG A 174 10.27 29.28 17.22
C ARG A 174 10.95 30.62 17.55
N GLU A 175 10.28 31.44 18.35
CA GLU A 175 10.80 32.73 18.79
C GLU A 175 10.61 32.87 20.30
N ASN A 176 11.66 33.36 20.96
CA ASN A 176 11.64 33.76 22.36
C ASN A 176 12.04 35.23 22.46
N ARG A 177 11.10 36.08 22.84
CA ARG A 177 11.33 37.53 22.92
C ARG A 177 10.90 38.07 24.27
N GLY A 178 11.85 38.16 25.20
CA GLY A 178 11.56 38.49 26.59
C GLY A 178 10.68 37.45 27.27
N ASP A 179 9.58 37.89 27.85
CA ASP A 179 8.63 37.03 28.55
C ASP A 179 7.63 36.31 27.57
N PHE A 180 7.71 36.66 26.30
CA PHE A 180 6.83 36.09 25.28
C PHE A 180 7.59 35.07 24.43
N SER A 181 7.06 33.83 24.36
CA SER A 181 7.55 32.77 23.50
C SER A 181 6.44 32.17 22.68
N TYR A 182 6.72 31.86 21.40
CA TYR A 182 5.77 31.20 20.53
C TYR A 182 6.47 30.20 19.61
N ASP A 183 5.73 29.18 19.23
CA ASP A 183 6.12 28.14 18.32
C ASP A 183 5.02 27.96 17.27
N LEU A 184 5.38 28.10 16.01
CA LEU A 184 4.50 27.92 14.87
C LEU A 184 4.99 26.77 14.04
N SER A 185 4.08 25.88 13.61
CA SER A 185 4.43 24.79 12.71
C SER A 185 3.42 24.69 11.57
N LEU A 186 3.95 24.38 10.38
CA LEU A 186 3.16 24.07 9.18
C LEU A 186 3.60 22.70 8.69
N ILE A 187 2.65 21.76 8.69
CA ILE A 187 2.87 20.40 8.22
C ILE A 187 2.02 20.20 6.98
N GLY A 188 2.61 19.59 5.96
CA GLY A 188 1.89 19.25 4.74
C GLY A 188 2.35 17.92 4.17
N THR A 189 1.41 17.20 3.54
CA THR A 189 1.69 15.95 2.84
C THR A 189 0.93 15.88 1.53
N THR A 190 1.55 15.25 0.54
CA THR A 190 0.89 14.88 -0.71
C THR A 190 1.02 13.37 -0.90
N LEU A 191 0.00 12.76 -1.48
CA LEU A 191 -0.01 11.34 -1.76
C LEU A 191 -0.61 11.08 -3.14
N LYS A 192 0.14 10.35 -3.97
CA LYS A 192 -0.33 9.80 -5.24
C LYS A 192 -0.28 8.28 -5.18
N ASN A 193 -1.45 7.66 -5.14
CA ASN A 193 -1.59 6.21 -5.18
C ASN A 193 -1.83 5.72 -6.61
N LYS A 194 -1.24 4.59 -6.99
CA LYS A 194 -1.41 3.97 -8.30
C LYS A 194 -1.30 2.46 -8.22
N VAL A 195 -2.26 1.75 -8.78
CA VAL A 195 -2.17 0.30 -9.03
C VAL A 195 -1.16 0.07 -10.16
N VAL A 196 -0.12 -0.69 -9.89
CA VAL A 196 0.95 -1.00 -10.86
C VAL A 196 0.62 -2.24 -11.67
N SER A 197 0.14 -3.28 -10.99
CA SER A 197 -0.30 -4.52 -11.62
C SER A 197 -1.36 -5.21 -10.76
N VAL A 198 -2.25 -5.92 -11.43
CA VAL A 198 -3.13 -6.95 -10.89
C VAL A 198 -2.95 -8.16 -11.80
N ASN A 199 -3.37 -9.34 -11.37
CA ASN A 199 -3.34 -10.51 -12.25
C ASN A 199 -4.09 -10.19 -13.54
N GLN A 200 -3.38 -10.25 -14.69
CA GLN A 200 -3.88 -9.80 -15.99
C GLN A 200 -5.09 -10.59 -16.51
N ASN A 201 -5.33 -11.77 -15.94
CA ASN A 201 -6.44 -12.64 -16.33
C ASN A 201 -7.73 -12.39 -15.52
N LEU A 202 -7.71 -11.42 -14.61
CA LEU A 202 -8.87 -11.06 -13.80
C LEU A 202 -9.45 -9.73 -14.28
N PRO A 203 -10.78 -9.59 -14.27
CA PRO A 203 -11.44 -8.31 -14.52
C PRO A 203 -11.02 -7.28 -13.44
N PRO A 204 -11.22 -5.98 -13.71
CA PRO A 204 -11.05 -4.97 -12.68
C PRO A 204 -11.82 -5.35 -11.40
N LEU A 205 -11.22 -5.07 -10.24
CA LEU A 205 -11.89 -5.34 -8.96
C LEU A 205 -12.93 -4.25 -8.72
N GLU A 206 -14.18 -4.61 -8.91
CA GLU A 206 -15.32 -3.70 -8.70
C GLU A 206 -15.94 -3.95 -7.33
N ASN A 207 -16.24 -2.87 -6.62
CA ASN A 207 -16.95 -2.89 -5.35
C ASN A 207 -17.91 -1.70 -5.29
N GLY A 208 -19.15 -1.92 -5.73
CA GLY A 208 -20.16 -0.87 -5.83
C GLY A 208 -19.74 0.23 -6.82
N ALA A 209 -19.63 1.46 -6.34
CA ALA A 209 -19.19 2.62 -7.12
C ALA A 209 -17.67 2.78 -7.23
N ASN A 210 -16.91 1.83 -6.68
CA ASN A 210 -15.45 1.88 -6.68
C ASN A 210 -14.86 0.83 -7.62
N VAL A 211 -13.76 1.19 -8.28
CA VAL A 211 -13.01 0.27 -9.12
C VAL A 211 -11.52 0.32 -8.80
N THR A 212 -10.88 -0.84 -8.78
CA THR A 212 -9.43 -0.97 -8.69
C THR A 212 -8.92 -1.56 -9.99
N LYS A 213 -8.22 -0.75 -10.79
CA LYS A 213 -7.64 -1.16 -12.08
C LYS A 213 -6.23 -0.58 -12.27
N VAL A 214 -5.45 -1.26 -13.10
CA VAL A 214 -4.07 -0.85 -13.41
C VAL A 214 -4.04 0.59 -13.96
N GLY A 215 -3.12 1.39 -13.42
CA GLY A 215 -2.94 2.78 -13.83
C GLY A 215 -3.72 3.81 -13.00
N TYR A 216 -4.71 3.39 -12.23
CA TYR A 216 -5.58 4.24 -11.40
C TYR A 216 -5.31 4.04 -9.91
N PRO A 217 -5.82 4.93 -9.04
CA PRO A 217 -5.79 4.73 -7.59
C PRO A 217 -6.59 3.49 -7.17
N ILE A 218 -6.21 2.89 -6.04
CA ILE A 218 -6.99 1.82 -5.41
C ILE A 218 -8.35 2.38 -4.99
N GLY A 219 -9.43 1.69 -5.36
CA GLY A 219 -10.79 2.09 -4.99
C GLY A 219 -11.23 3.43 -5.59
N GLY A 220 -10.69 3.78 -6.77
CA GLY A 220 -11.13 4.98 -7.48
C GLY A 220 -12.62 4.96 -7.78
N PHE A 221 -13.28 6.12 -7.76
CA PHE A 221 -14.70 6.20 -8.13
C PHE A 221 -14.90 5.82 -9.60
N TRP A 222 -15.93 5.04 -9.84
CA TRP A 222 -16.33 4.59 -11.16
C TRP A 222 -17.83 4.80 -11.34
N GLY A 223 -18.21 5.41 -12.44
CA GLY A 223 -19.60 5.68 -12.73
C GLY A 223 -19.78 6.28 -14.12
N TYR A 224 -21.01 6.54 -14.46
CA TYR A 224 -21.36 7.22 -15.70
C TYR A 224 -21.27 8.74 -15.51
N GLU A 225 -20.68 9.41 -16.49
CA GLU A 225 -20.77 10.87 -16.59
C GLU A 225 -22.15 11.26 -17.11
N VAL A 226 -22.89 12.05 -16.33
CA VAL A 226 -24.21 12.51 -16.72
C VAL A 226 -24.03 13.70 -17.66
N LEU A 227 -24.28 13.50 -18.95
CA LEU A 227 -24.17 14.55 -19.97
C LEU A 227 -25.37 15.50 -19.97
N GLY A 228 -26.51 15.06 -19.42
CA GLY A 228 -27.74 15.85 -19.36
C GLY A 228 -28.96 15.02 -19.04
N ILE A 229 -30.10 15.69 -18.99
CA ILE A 229 -31.42 15.09 -18.83
C ILE A 229 -32.18 15.26 -20.14
N TYR A 230 -32.72 14.16 -20.67
CA TYR A 230 -33.56 14.22 -21.85
C TYR A 230 -34.82 15.05 -21.57
N GLN A 231 -35.07 16.08 -22.37
CA GLN A 231 -36.19 17.01 -22.17
C GLN A 231 -37.49 16.52 -22.84
N ASN A 232 -37.40 15.68 -23.84
CA ASN A 232 -38.54 15.14 -24.56
C ASN A 232 -38.23 13.75 -25.20
N LYS A 233 -39.29 13.02 -25.67
CA LYS A 233 -39.16 11.72 -26.29
C LYS A 233 -38.35 11.73 -27.59
N GLN A 234 -38.43 12.78 -28.35
CA GLN A 234 -37.79 12.91 -29.66
C GLN A 234 -36.26 12.84 -29.54
N ILE A 235 -35.68 13.51 -28.50
CA ILE A 235 -34.24 13.46 -28.21
C ILE A 235 -33.81 12.03 -27.79
N ILE A 236 -34.66 11.26 -27.09
CA ILE A 236 -34.35 9.88 -26.72
C ILE A 236 -34.24 8.99 -27.96
N GLU A 237 -35.15 9.13 -28.92
CA GLU A 237 -35.18 8.36 -30.17
C GLU A 237 -33.96 8.69 -31.05
N GLU A 238 -33.56 9.97 -31.16
CA GLU A 238 -32.40 10.40 -31.93
C GLU A 238 -31.04 9.95 -31.31
N THR A 239 -30.98 9.75 -29.99
CA THR A 239 -29.75 9.35 -29.30
C THR A 239 -29.61 7.82 -29.19
N ALA A 240 -30.70 7.07 -29.36
CA ALA A 240 -30.70 5.61 -29.26
C ALA A 240 -30.44 4.92 -30.62
N SER A 241 -30.33 5.66 -31.72
CA SER A 241 -29.96 5.20 -33.05
C SER A 241 -28.45 5.33 -33.29
#